data_84c69a8fd78f2e778dd1901c5e6b85e0
#
_entry.id   84c69a8fd78f2e778dd1901c5e6b85e0
#
_cell.length_a   1.000
_cell.length_b   1.000
_cell.length_c   1.000
_cell.angle_alpha   90.00
_cell.angle_beta   90.00
_cell.angle_gamma   90.00
#
_symmetry.space_group_name_H-M   'P 1'
#
loop_
_entity.id
_entity.type
_entity.pdbx_description
1 polymer ?
#
loop_
_entity_poly.entity_id
_entity_poly.type
_entity_poly.pdbx_seq_one_letter_code
_entity_poly.pdbx_strand_id
1 'polypeptide(L)'
;VKFDEMSPEATVLLGSVLLEGAISFSLLLHDVHKSPEEVAFCQRAGKVFAANAELRVKLLDVRPDSVATFAPGAAEQKPAGTFDLTLITFGMAHKIRSDRYKKLGQLLRSDARSAQLEISTALHEGTTFSEEFFSVNTEISEAFQGNVSFLGFLADGEVSRRIVAADALVAFFPKGVRENNTTVLSAMAHGCCVITNLDEGSPSWMKHNESVLDIDQLKVFPSAKELRRVGTEARVAVSPYSFKHLAALLKQ
;
A
#
# COMPACT_ATOMS: atom_id res chain seq x y z
N VAL A 1 -9.32 8.93 16.93
CA VAL A 1 -8.22 9.01 17.92
C VAL A 1 -8.47 7.96 18.99
N LYS A 2 -7.41 7.41 19.53
CA LYS A 2 -7.38 6.53 20.71
C LYS A 2 -6.46 7.19 21.74
N PHE A 3 -7.05 7.85 22.72
CA PHE A 3 -6.28 8.61 23.70
C PHE A 3 -5.46 7.72 24.65
N ASP A 4 -5.91 6.50 24.91
CA ASP A 4 -5.23 5.51 25.72
C ASP A 4 -3.95 4.93 25.07
N GLU A 5 -3.84 5.05 23.75
CA GLU A 5 -2.66 4.64 22.98
C GLU A 5 -1.66 5.80 22.76
N MET A 6 -2.01 7.05 23.16
CA MET A 6 -1.13 8.19 23.01
C MET A 6 -0.17 8.31 24.19
N SER A 7 1.08 8.71 23.94
CA SER A 7 1.98 9.07 25.04
C SER A 7 1.51 10.35 25.74
N PRO A 8 1.83 10.54 27.01
CA PRO A 8 1.50 11.77 27.74
C PRO A 8 2.01 13.02 27.02
N GLU A 9 3.21 12.99 26.47
CA GLU A 9 3.80 14.12 25.71
C GLU A 9 3.01 14.41 24.44
N ALA A 10 2.57 13.40 23.71
CA ALA A 10 1.75 13.56 22.51
C ALA A 10 0.37 14.15 22.86
N THR A 11 -0.23 13.74 23.98
CA THR A 11 -1.50 14.27 24.46
C THR A 11 -1.38 15.76 24.87
N VAL A 12 -0.30 16.12 25.58
CA VAL A 12 -0.01 17.52 25.95
C VAL A 12 0.21 18.38 24.71
N LEU A 13 1.03 17.90 23.75
CA LEU A 13 1.27 18.64 22.51
C LEU A 13 -0.02 18.84 21.71
N LEU A 14 -0.84 17.81 21.57
CA LEU A 14 -2.13 17.89 20.90
C LEU A 14 -3.05 18.88 21.64
N GLY A 15 -3.05 18.85 22.97
CA GLY A 15 -3.79 19.77 23.83
C GLY A 15 -3.40 21.22 23.57
N SER A 16 -2.11 21.55 23.59
CA SER A 16 -1.63 22.92 23.36
C SER A 16 -2.03 23.44 21.96
N VAL A 17 -2.02 22.60 20.96
CA VAL A 17 -2.39 22.98 19.59
C VAL A 17 -3.90 23.13 19.40
N LEU A 18 -4.70 22.18 19.88
CA LEU A 18 -6.13 22.12 19.59
C LEU A 18 -7.02 22.76 20.67
N LEU A 19 -6.66 22.66 21.95
CA LEU A 19 -7.47 23.20 23.03
C LEU A 19 -7.16 24.67 23.28
N GLU A 20 -5.90 25.09 23.23
CA GLU A 20 -5.44 26.45 23.46
C GLU A 20 -5.40 27.28 22.18
N GLY A 21 -5.21 26.63 21.03
CA GLY A 21 -5.19 27.28 19.73
C GLY A 21 -6.59 27.70 19.23
N ALA A 22 -6.65 28.69 18.34
CA ALA A 22 -7.88 29.11 17.67
C ALA A 22 -8.28 28.19 16.50
N ILE A 23 -7.88 26.93 16.54
CA ILE A 23 -8.11 25.97 15.45
C ILE A 23 -9.48 25.31 15.64
N SER A 24 -10.31 25.31 14.60
CA SER A 24 -11.53 24.51 14.55
C SER A 24 -11.18 23.09 14.10
N PHE A 25 -11.64 22.09 14.87
CA PHE A 25 -11.41 20.69 14.54
C PHE A 25 -12.65 19.83 14.80
N SER A 26 -12.69 18.66 14.18
CA SER A 26 -13.65 17.60 14.47
C SER A 26 -12.92 16.40 15.04
N LEU A 27 -13.59 15.62 15.88
CA LEU A 27 -13.02 14.49 16.59
C LEU A 27 -13.75 13.21 16.21
N LEU A 28 -13.02 12.16 15.80
CA LEU A 28 -13.53 10.79 15.65
C LEU A 28 -12.86 9.90 16.69
N LEU A 29 -13.65 9.34 17.59
CA LEU A 29 -13.19 8.44 18.64
C LEU A 29 -13.40 6.98 18.24
N HIS A 30 -12.33 6.22 18.30
CA HIS A 30 -12.34 4.77 18.10
C HIS A 30 -12.52 3.99 19.40
N ASP A 31 -12.31 4.62 20.54
CA ASP A 31 -12.65 4.15 21.88
C ASP A 31 -13.05 5.32 22.75
N VAL A 32 -13.69 5.06 23.90
CA VAL A 32 -14.20 6.10 24.81
C VAL A 32 -13.93 5.68 26.25
N HIS A 33 -12.96 6.35 26.88
CA HIS A 33 -12.53 6.12 28.27
C HIS A 33 -12.94 7.24 29.21
N LYS A 34 -13.35 8.39 28.67
CA LYS A 34 -13.73 9.59 29.45
C LYS A 34 -12.63 10.11 30.37
N SER A 35 -11.37 10.04 29.92
CA SER A 35 -10.31 10.75 30.64
C SER A 35 -10.60 12.25 30.65
N PRO A 36 -10.05 13.02 31.62
CA PRO A 36 -10.21 14.46 31.65
C PRO A 36 -9.81 15.13 30.33
N GLU A 37 -8.75 14.67 29.70
CA GLU A 37 -8.25 15.17 28.42
C GLU A 37 -9.22 14.84 27.29
N GLU A 38 -9.70 13.61 27.20
CA GLU A 38 -10.67 13.19 26.19
C GLU A 38 -11.96 14.01 26.29
N VAL A 39 -12.44 14.24 27.51
CA VAL A 39 -13.61 15.09 27.76
C VAL A 39 -13.37 16.53 27.30
N ALA A 40 -12.20 17.10 27.60
CA ALA A 40 -11.83 18.45 27.16
C ALA A 40 -11.80 18.56 25.62
N PHE A 41 -11.22 17.57 24.93
CA PHE A 41 -11.22 17.52 23.47
C PHE A 41 -12.64 17.39 22.90
N CYS A 42 -13.49 16.56 23.49
CA CYS A 42 -14.88 16.41 23.09
C CYS A 42 -15.66 17.72 23.23
N GLN A 43 -15.47 18.44 24.32
CA GLN A 43 -16.16 19.72 24.59
C GLN A 43 -15.70 20.85 23.63
N ARG A 44 -14.43 20.86 23.26
CA ARG A 44 -13.83 21.89 22.39
C ARG A 44 -14.04 21.63 20.90
N ALA A 45 -14.20 20.37 20.48
CA ALA A 45 -14.41 19.99 19.08
C ALA A 45 -15.69 20.58 18.49
N GLY A 46 -15.66 21.04 17.27
CA GLY A 46 -16.85 21.51 16.54
C GLY A 46 -17.85 20.38 16.29
N LYS A 47 -17.35 19.17 15.96
CA LYS A 47 -18.16 17.97 15.82
C LYS A 47 -17.45 16.79 16.47
N VAL A 48 -18.21 15.87 17.07
CA VAL A 48 -17.69 14.64 17.65
C VAL A 48 -18.41 13.44 17.03
N PHE A 49 -17.61 12.52 16.56
CA PHE A 49 -18.05 11.26 15.97
C PHE A 49 -17.57 10.09 16.83
N ALA A 50 -18.39 9.08 16.99
CA ALA A 50 -18.04 7.80 17.60
C ALA A 50 -17.99 6.72 16.53
N ALA A 51 -17.03 5.83 16.59
CA ALA A 51 -16.82 4.77 15.58
C ALA A 51 -17.97 3.76 15.49
N ASN A 52 -18.86 3.70 16.50
CA ASN A 52 -20.08 2.86 16.50
C ASN A 52 -21.14 3.42 17.45
N ALA A 53 -22.31 2.81 17.42
CA ALA A 53 -23.46 3.22 18.24
C ALA A 53 -23.22 3.02 19.74
N GLU A 54 -22.50 1.98 20.16
CA GLU A 54 -22.17 1.72 21.56
C GLU A 54 -21.28 2.80 22.14
N LEU A 55 -20.23 3.19 21.42
CA LEU A 55 -19.33 4.29 21.82
C LEU A 55 -20.06 5.63 21.84
N ARG A 56 -21.01 5.85 20.91
CA ARG A 56 -21.86 7.04 20.96
C ARG A 56 -22.67 7.09 22.25
N VAL A 57 -23.26 5.97 22.68
CA VAL A 57 -24.01 5.93 23.95
C VAL A 57 -23.13 6.34 25.14
N LYS A 58 -21.87 5.93 25.15
CA LYS A 58 -20.90 6.35 26.18
C LYS A 58 -20.61 7.86 26.16
N LEU A 59 -20.79 8.53 25.04
CA LEU A 59 -20.50 9.97 24.88
C LEU A 59 -21.70 10.88 25.17
N LEU A 60 -22.92 10.36 25.30
CA LEU A 60 -24.14 11.17 25.36
C LEU A 60 -24.17 12.17 26.53
N ASP A 61 -23.52 11.87 27.63
CA ASP A 61 -23.40 12.76 28.79
C ASP A 61 -22.33 13.87 28.59
N VAL A 62 -21.38 13.67 27.73
CA VAL A 62 -20.30 14.63 27.40
C VAL A 62 -20.64 15.44 26.15
N ARG A 63 -21.14 14.76 25.10
CA ARG A 63 -21.51 15.33 23.80
C ARG A 63 -22.82 14.70 23.29
N PRO A 64 -23.97 15.23 23.72
CA PRO A 64 -25.28 14.71 23.31
C PRO A 64 -25.52 14.77 21.80
N ASP A 65 -24.88 15.72 21.11
CA ASP A 65 -24.93 15.91 19.67
C ASP A 65 -23.94 15.03 18.88
N SER A 66 -23.19 14.13 19.55
CA SER A 66 -22.28 13.21 18.89
C SER A 66 -23.02 12.27 17.94
N VAL A 67 -22.34 11.92 16.84
CA VAL A 67 -22.90 11.05 15.78
C VAL A 67 -22.12 9.75 15.71
N ALA A 68 -22.82 8.60 15.69
CA ALA A 68 -22.18 7.34 15.38
C ALA A 68 -21.91 7.28 13.87
N THR A 69 -20.64 7.17 13.49
CA THR A 69 -20.25 7.01 12.10
C THR A 69 -18.97 6.20 12.01
N PHE A 70 -18.91 5.34 11.02
CA PHE A 70 -17.72 4.61 10.67
C PHE A 70 -17.66 4.58 9.15
N ALA A 71 -16.58 5.11 8.58
CA ALA A 71 -16.27 4.84 7.20
C ALA A 71 -15.53 3.50 7.17
N PRO A 72 -16.13 2.40 6.70
CA PRO A 72 -15.32 1.25 6.32
C PRO A 72 -14.31 1.79 5.33
N GLY A 73 -13.04 1.42 5.46
CA GLY A 73 -11.99 1.77 4.51
C GLY A 73 -12.27 1.17 3.13
N ALA A 74 -13.38 1.56 2.53
CA ALA A 74 -13.54 1.45 1.09
C ALA A 74 -12.46 2.37 0.54
N ALA A 75 -11.48 1.79 -0.15
CA ALA A 75 -10.61 2.60 -0.98
C ALA A 75 -11.52 3.48 -1.81
N GLU A 76 -11.47 4.79 -1.57
CA GLU A 76 -12.01 5.73 -2.53
C GLU A 76 -11.42 5.30 -3.87
N GLN A 77 -12.28 5.03 -4.83
CA GLN A 77 -11.82 4.88 -6.20
C GLN A 77 -11.01 6.15 -6.45
N LYS A 78 -9.69 5.96 -6.65
CA LYS A 78 -8.79 7.06 -6.95
C LYS A 78 -9.47 7.90 -8.01
N PRO A 79 -9.63 9.22 -7.82
CA PRO A 79 -10.23 10.04 -8.84
C PRO A 79 -9.47 9.77 -10.13
N ALA A 80 -10.15 9.33 -11.16
CA ALA A 80 -9.59 9.08 -12.47
C ALA A 80 -8.81 10.34 -12.88
N GLY A 81 -7.49 10.27 -13.01
CA GLY A 81 -6.75 11.33 -13.64
C GLY A 81 -5.63 12.03 -12.90
N THR A 82 -5.17 11.55 -11.73
CA THR A 82 -4.00 12.20 -11.10
C THR A 82 -2.68 11.77 -11.73
N PHE A 83 -2.58 10.56 -12.25
CA PHE A 83 -1.37 10.00 -12.86
C PHE A 83 -1.71 9.17 -14.10
N ASP A 84 -0.82 9.23 -15.11
CA ASP A 84 -0.94 8.42 -16.33
C ASP A 84 -0.60 6.96 -16.08
N LEU A 85 0.22 6.69 -15.06
CA LEU A 85 0.68 5.36 -14.68
C LEU A 85 0.51 5.15 -13.17
N THR A 86 -0.06 4.01 -12.80
CA THR A 86 -0.10 3.52 -11.42
C THR A 86 0.71 2.24 -11.32
N LEU A 87 1.79 2.28 -10.56
CA LEU A 87 2.60 1.13 -10.21
C LEU A 87 2.27 0.69 -8.79
N ILE A 88 2.28 -0.61 -8.53
CA ILE A 88 2.04 -1.15 -7.19
C ILE A 88 3.17 -2.08 -6.77
N THR A 89 3.55 -2.02 -5.51
CA THR A 89 4.35 -3.05 -4.85
C THR A 89 3.66 -3.49 -3.57
N PHE A 90 3.70 -4.77 -3.25
CA PHE A 90 3.20 -5.27 -1.98
C PHE A 90 4.06 -6.44 -1.48
N GLY A 91 4.09 -6.61 -0.16
CA GLY A 91 4.84 -7.68 0.48
C GLY A 91 5.47 -7.27 1.79
N MET A 92 6.43 -8.07 2.27
CA MET A 92 7.12 -7.80 3.53
C MET A 92 8.09 -6.63 3.39
N ALA A 93 8.05 -5.72 4.34
CA ALA A 93 8.85 -4.49 4.34
C ALA A 93 10.35 -4.72 4.12
N HIS A 94 10.94 -5.75 4.77
CA HIS A 94 12.36 -6.07 4.66
C HIS A 94 12.81 -6.59 3.28
N LYS A 95 11.86 -6.85 2.37
CA LYS A 95 12.16 -7.33 1.00
C LYS A 95 12.26 -6.20 -0.01
N ILE A 96 11.90 -4.97 0.37
CA ILE A 96 11.97 -3.84 -0.53
C ILE A 96 13.41 -3.31 -0.56
N ARG A 97 14.00 -3.21 -1.76
CA ARG A 97 15.37 -2.75 -2.02
C ARG A 97 15.34 -1.51 -2.89
N SER A 98 16.06 -0.45 -2.52
CA SER A 98 15.98 0.84 -3.19
C SER A 98 16.69 0.92 -4.54
N ASP A 99 17.75 0.14 -4.76
CA ASP A 99 18.63 0.24 -5.94
C ASP A 99 17.88 0.10 -7.27
N ARG A 100 17.03 -0.91 -7.43
CA ARG A 100 16.25 -1.10 -8.66
C ARG A 100 15.07 -0.15 -8.77
N TYR A 101 14.52 0.32 -7.65
CA TYR A 101 13.52 1.39 -7.67
C TYR A 101 14.13 2.72 -8.16
N LYS A 102 15.40 3.01 -7.82
CA LYS A 102 16.13 4.15 -8.37
C LYS A 102 16.27 4.06 -9.89
N LYS A 103 16.64 2.87 -10.40
CA LYS A 103 16.70 2.62 -11.85
C LYS A 103 15.34 2.82 -12.52
N LEU A 104 14.27 2.27 -11.93
CA LEU A 104 12.92 2.45 -12.44
C LEU A 104 12.50 3.93 -12.44
N GLY A 105 12.78 4.66 -11.36
CA GLY A 105 12.53 6.10 -11.27
C GLY A 105 13.31 6.90 -12.33
N GLN A 106 14.52 6.48 -12.70
CA GLN A 106 15.29 7.09 -13.80
C GLN A 106 14.60 6.88 -15.16
N LEU A 107 14.11 5.67 -15.44
CA LEU A 107 13.35 5.38 -16.66
C LEU A 107 12.06 6.20 -16.73
N LEU A 108 11.35 6.34 -15.63
CA LEU A 108 10.13 7.13 -15.55
C LEU A 108 10.38 8.63 -15.72
N ARG A 109 11.49 9.18 -15.22
CA ARG A 109 11.86 10.58 -15.46
C ARG A 109 12.12 10.92 -16.94
N SER A 110 12.52 9.93 -17.72
CA SER A 110 12.71 10.07 -19.17
C SER A 110 11.41 9.85 -19.95
N ASP A 111 10.33 9.47 -19.27
CA ASP A 111 9.01 9.27 -19.85
C ASP A 111 8.17 10.54 -19.68
N ALA A 112 7.34 10.85 -20.64
CA ALA A 112 6.47 12.03 -20.58
C ALA A 112 5.25 11.83 -19.68
N ARG A 113 4.97 10.57 -19.24
CA ARG A 113 3.82 10.23 -18.42
C ARG A 113 4.12 10.45 -16.94
N SER A 114 3.17 11.00 -16.24
CA SER A 114 3.20 11.07 -14.78
C SER A 114 2.98 9.67 -14.18
N ALA A 115 3.78 9.31 -13.18
CA ALA A 115 3.72 7.99 -12.55
C ALA A 115 3.60 8.09 -11.03
N GLN A 116 2.78 7.21 -10.43
CA GLN A 116 2.69 7.02 -8.99
C GLN A 116 3.08 5.59 -8.63
N LEU A 117 3.81 5.44 -7.52
CA LEU A 117 4.08 4.15 -6.90
C LEU A 117 3.25 3.99 -5.61
N GLU A 118 2.42 2.96 -5.55
CA GLU A 118 1.70 2.53 -4.36
C GLU A 118 2.47 1.41 -3.67
N ILE A 119 2.76 1.58 -2.37
CA ILE A 119 3.51 0.60 -1.57
C ILE A 119 2.61 0.10 -0.45
N SER A 120 2.27 -1.19 -0.49
CA SER A 120 1.62 -1.90 0.61
C SER A 120 2.61 -2.86 1.27
N THR A 121 2.90 -2.63 2.54
CA THR A 121 3.82 -3.45 3.31
C THR A 121 3.19 -3.95 4.58
N ALA A 122 3.56 -5.17 4.99
CA ALA A 122 3.24 -5.73 6.29
C ALA A 122 4.53 -5.86 7.12
N LEU A 123 4.40 -5.67 8.41
CA LEU A 123 5.39 -6.09 9.38
C LEU A 123 5.02 -7.48 9.90
N HIS A 124 6.01 -8.29 10.26
CA HIS A 124 5.76 -9.45 11.09
C HIS A 124 5.34 -9.02 12.49
N GLU A 125 4.46 -9.77 13.11
CA GLU A 125 4.08 -9.57 14.50
C GLU A 125 5.32 -9.49 15.40
N GLY A 126 5.39 -8.48 16.25
CA GLY A 126 6.53 -8.23 17.14
C GLY A 126 7.73 -7.52 16.50
N THR A 127 7.65 -7.10 15.23
CA THR A 127 8.70 -6.30 14.59
C THR A 127 8.30 -4.82 14.51
N THR A 128 9.30 -3.93 14.62
CA THR A 128 9.16 -2.50 14.42
C THR A 128 9.82 -2.08 13.10
N PHE A 129 9.46 -0.93 12.58
CA PHE A 129 10.17 -0.34 11.46
C PHE A 129 11.59 0.04 11.90
N SER A 130 12.60 -0.47 11.16
CA SER A 130 14.00 -0.14 11.39
C SER A 130 14.39 1.18 10.73
N GLU A 131 15.52 1.76 11.15
CA GLU A 131 16.10 2.92 10.47
C GLU A 131 16.39 2.62 8.99
N GLU A 132 16.81 1.39 8.66
CA GLU A 132 17.01 0.94 7.28
C GLU A 132 15.70 1.00 6.48
N PHE A 133 14.57 0.64 7.08
CA PHE A 133 13.25 0.75 6.41
C PHE A 133 12.92 2.20 6.05
N PHE A 134 13.13 3.14 6.97
CA PHE A 134 12.89 4.55 6.69
C PHE A 134 13.84 5.11 5.63
N SER A 135 15.12 4.74 5.66
CA SER A 135 16.10 5.13 4.66
C SER A 135 15.69 4.64 3.26
N VAL A 136 15.36 3.36 3.13
CA VAL A 136 14.90 2.76 1.86
C VAL A 136 13.67 3.47 1.30
N ASN A 137 12.68 3.76 2.16
CA ASN A 137 11.47 4.45 1.72
C ASN A 137 11.72 5.90 1.30
N THR A 138 12.63 6.61 1.98
CA THR A 138 13.07 7.95 1.59
C THR A 138 13.72 7.91 0.21
N GLU A 139 14.65 6.99 -0.02
CA GLU A 139 15.33 6.82 -1.31
C GLU A 139 14.36 6.48 -2.46
N ILE A 140 13.34 5.66 -2.19
CA ILE A 140 12.29 5.36 -3.16
C ILE A 140 11.43 6.59 -3.43
N SER A 141 11.05 7.33 -2.39
CA SER A 141 10.28 8.56 -2.54
C SER A 141 11.00 9.60 -3.40
N GLU A 142 12.29 9.78 -3.16
CA GLU A 142 13.14 10.66 -3.99
C GLU A 142 13.21 10.17 -5.45
N ALA A 143 13.38 8.86 -5.67
CA ALA A 143 13.44 8.29 -7.01
C ALA A 143 12.16 8.53 -7.82
N PHE A 144 11.01 8.57 -7.16
CA PHE A 144 9.68 8.83 -7.73
C PHE A 144 9.22 10.30 -7.55
N GLN A 145 10.12 11.23 -7.18
CA GLN A 145 9.82 12.67 -7.04
C GLN A 145 8.67 12.96 -6.06
N GLY A 146 8.58 12.18 -4.98
CA GLY A 146 7.50 12.28 -3.99
C GLY A 146 6.18 11.62 -4.39
N ASN A 147 6.05 11.10 -5.59
CA ASN A 147 4.83 10.44 -6.07
C ASN A 147 4.74 8.99 -5.55
N VAL A 148 4.84 8.81 -4.24
CA VAL A 148 4.75 7.53 -3.56
C VAL A 148 3.63 7.58 -2.52
N SER A 149 2.76 6.59 -2.52
CA SER A 149 1.71 6.41 -1.52
C SER A 149 1.98 5.16 -0.68
N PHE A 150 2.20 5.33 0.61
CA PHE A 150 2.35 4.22 1.54
C PHE A 150 0.99 3.83 2.09
N LEU A 151 0.53 2.61 1.76
CA LEU A 151 -0.83 2.14 2.03
C LEU A 151 -0.94 1.31 3.32
N GLY A 152 0.20 0.98 3.95
CA GLY A 152 0.21 0.06 5.08
C GLY A 152 -0.19 -1.36 4.68
N PHE A 153 -0.74 -2.11 5.63
CA PHE A 153 -1.29 -3.44 5.38
C PHE A 153 -2.63 -3.35 4.65
N LEU A 154 -2.78 -4.15 3.61
CA LEU A 154 -4.03 -4.31 2.87
C LEU A 154 -4.54 -5.74 2.98
N ALA A 155 -5.84 -5.92 3.15
CA ALA A 155 -6.48 -7.22 3.08
C ALA A 155 -6.45 -7.79 1.64
N ASP A 156 -6.47 -9.11 1.50
CA ASP A 156 -6.29 -9.80 0.21
C ASP A 156 -7.23 -9.30 -0.90
N GLY A 157 -8.50 -9.03 -0.57
CA GLY A 157 -9.47 -8.51 -1.53
C GLY A 157 -9.12 -7.10 -2.03
N GLU A 158 -8.50 -6.27 -1.18
CA GLU A 158 -8.04 -4.94 -1.58
C GLU A 158 -6.77 -5.03 -2.41
N VAL A 159 -5.82 -5.90 -2.04
CA VAL A 159 -4.63 -6.19 -2.85
C VAL A 159 -5.04 -6.61 -4.26
N SER A 160 -5.97 -7.55 -4.39
CA SER A 160 -6.47 -8.00 -5.70
C SER A 160 -7.08 -6.88 -6.53
N ARG A 161 -7.92 -6.02 -5.92
CA ARG A 161 -8.51 -4.86 -6.61
C ARG A 161 -7.46 -3.88 -7.11
N ARG A 162 -6.44 -3.58 -6.31
CA ARG A 162 -5.37 -2.66 -6.69
C ARG A 162 -4.45 -3.24 -7.76
N ILE A 163 -4.16 -4.55 -7.71
CA ILE A 163 -3.40 -5.22 -8.77
C ILE A 163 -4.12 -5.08 -10.12
N VAL A 164 -5.44 -5.31 -10.14
CA VAL A 164 -6.25 -5.19 -11.36
C VAL A 164 -6.28 -3.73 -11.87
N ALA A 165 -6.26 -2.76 -10.98
CA ALA A 165 -6.30 -1.34 -11.32
C ALA A 165 -4.92 -0.75 -11.68
N ALA A 166 -3.82 -1.42 -11.33
CA ALA A 166 -2.47 -0.96 -11.60
C ALA A 166 -2.05 -1.29 -13.05
N ASP A 167 -1.17 -0.45 -13.60
CA ASP A 167 -0.54 -0.70 -14.90
C ASP A 167 0.57 -1.77 -14.81
N ALA A 168 1.27 -1.82 -13.67
CA ALA A 168 2.24 -2.87 -13.39
C ALA A 168 2.45 -3.09 -11.87
N LEU A 169 2.71 -4.37 -11.52
CA LEU A 169 3.35 -4.71 -10.25
C LEU A 169 4.86 -4.51 -10.37
N VAL A 170 5.47 -3.93 -9.35
CA VAL A 170 6.93 -3.79 -9.22
C VAL A 170 7.41 -4.64 -8.04
N ALA A 171 8.30 -5.58 -8.29
CA ALA A 171 8.84 -6.44 -7.23
C ALA A 171 10.28 -6.85 -7.56
N PHE A 172 11.23 -6.44 -6.74
CA PHE A 172 12.65 -6.74 -6.94
C PHE A 172 13.21 -7.62 -5.82
N PHE A 173 14.06 -8.55 -6.20
CA PHE A 173 14.62 -9.57 -5.31
C PHE A 173 16.14 -9.51 -5.31
N PRO A 174 16.82 -9.84 -4.17
CA PRO A 174 18.29 -9.89 -4.11
C PRO A 174 18.92 -10.83 -5.13
N LYS A 175 18.27 -11.98 -5.31
CA LYS A 175 18.59 -12.95 -6.36
C LYS A 175 17.36 -13.05 -7.23
N GLY A 176 17.24 -12.72 -8.40
CA GLY A 176 16.08 -12.74 -9.29
C GLY A 176 14.76 -13.37 -8.76
N VAL A 177 13.71 -13.26 -9.50
CA VAL A 177 12.41 -13.85 -9.14
C VAL A 177 12.45 -15.39 -9.11
N ARG A 178 11.61 -16.00 -8.26
CA ARG A 178 11.46 -17.48 -8.11
C ARG A 178 10.00 -17.88 -8.17
N GLU A 179 9.72 -19.17 -8.39
CA GLU A 179 8.36 -19.74 -8.43
C GLU A 179 7.59 -19.55 -7.12
N ASN A 180 8.26 -19.43 -6.00
CA ASN A 180 7.62 -19.22 -4.70
C ASN A 180 7.39 -17.73 -4.34
N ASN A 181 7.63 -16.81 -5.27
CA ASN A 181 7.30 -15.41 -5.07
C ASN A 181 5.81 -15.15 -5.34
N THR A 182 4.98 -15.47 -4.35
CA THR A 182 3.51 -15.40 -4.44
C THR A 182 2.99 -14.03 -4.86
N THR A 183 3.65 -12.93 -4.47
CA THR A 183 3.34 -11.57 -4.92
C THR A 183 3.37 -11.47 -6.44
N VAL A 184 4.43 -11.98 -7.07
CA VAL A 184 4.60 -11.98 -8.53
C VAL A 184 3.56 -12.88 -9.19
N LEU A 185 3.42 -14.11 -8.72
CA LEU A 185 2.45 -15.07 -9.28
C LEU A 185 1.01 -14.54 -9.18
N SER A 186 0.67 -13.87 -8.08
CA SER A 186 -0.64 -13.25 -7.89
C SER A 186 -0.90 -12.16 -8.93
N ALA A 187 0.05 -11.25 -9.15
CA ALA A 187 -0.09 -10.21 -10.16
C ALA A 187 -0.24 -10.78 -11.58
N MET A 188 0.58 -11.77 -11.92
CA MET A 188 0.49 -12.47 -13.19
C MET A 188 -0.88 -13.14 -13.39
N ALA A 189 -1.41 -13.80 -12.35
CA ALA A 189 -2.73 -14.43 -12.39
C ALA A 189 -3.87 -13.42 -12.61
N HIS A 190 -3.71 -12.19 -12.15
CA HIS A 190 -4.65 -11.10 -12.42
C HIS A 190 -4.44 -10.44 -13.79
N GLY A 191 -3.43 -10.85 -14.55
CA GLY A 191 -3.09 -10.25 -15.84
C GLY A 191 -2.41 -8.89 -15.73
N CYS A 192 -1.91 -8.55 -14.56
CA CYS A 192 -1.10 -7.35 -14.32
C CYS A 192 0.32 -7.59 -14.85
N CYS A 193 0.88 -6.61 -15.55
CA CYS A 193 2.27 -6.65 -15.96
C CYS A 193 3.17 -6.68 -14.71
N VAL A 194 4.23 -7.47 -14.74
CA VAL A 194 5.21 -7.54 -13.65
C VAL A 194 6.55 -6.98 -14.12
N ILE A 195 7.05 -5.95 -13.44
CA ILE A 195 8.41 -5.44 -13.58
C ILE A 195 9.22 -6.02 -12.42
N THR A 196 10.19 -6.86 -12.73
CA THR A 196 10.99 -7.59 -11.75
C THR A 196 12.46 -7.66 -12.21
N ASN A 197 13.28 -8.42 -11.56
CA ASN A 197 14.63 -8.77 -12.03
C ASN A 197 14.76 -10.26 -12.20
N LEU A 198 15.41 -10.67 -13.29
CA LEU A 198 15.73 -12.06 -13.61
C LEU A 198 17.20 -12.35 -13.31
N ASP A 199 17.50 -13.62 -13.07
CA ASP A 199 18.85 -14.17 -13.01
C ASP A 199 18.85 -15.62 -13.55
N GLU A 200 19.98 -16.29 -13.46
CA GLU A 200 20.15 -17.70 -13.92
C GLU A 200 19.26 -18.70 -13.18
N GLY A 201 18.83 -18.38 -11.94
CA GLY A 201 17.93 -19.22 -11.15
C GLY A 201 16.46 -18.84 -11.29
N SER A 202 16.13 -17.86 -12.14
CA SER A 202 14.73 -17.51 -12.41
C SER A 202 14.04 -18.57 -13.27
N PRO A 203 12.74 -18.82 -13.09
CA PRO A 203 12.00 -19.81 -13.87
C PRO A 203 12.14 -19.56 -15.37
N SER A 204 12.44 -20.60 -16.14
CA SER A 204 12.68 -20.50 -17.59
C SER A 204 11.47 -19.99 -18.39
N TRP A 205 10.27 -20.07 -17.81
CA TRP A 205 9.04 -19.53 -18.39
C TRP A 205 8.78 -18.06 -18.06
N MET A 206 9.52 -17.50 -17.09
CA MET A 206 9.54 -16.06 -16.82
C MET A 206 10.59 -15.39 -17.70
N LYS A 207 10.16 -14.83 -18.83
CA LYS A 207 11.04 -14.23 -19.83
C LYS A 207 10.76 -12.76 -20.02
N HIS A 208 11.85 -11.99 -20.15
CA HIS A 208 11.78 -10.58 -20.46
C HIS A 208 10.97 -10.33 -21.74
N ASN A 209 10.10 -9.32 -21.68
CA ASN A 209 9.23 -8.89 -22.77
C ASN A 209 8.27 -9.99 -23.31
N GLU A 210 8.15 -11.12 -22.61
CA GLU A 210 7.13 -12.14 -22.83
C GLU A 210 6.17 -12.14 -21.64
N SER A 211 6.53 -12.77 -20.53
CA SER A 211 5.69 -12.94 -19.34
C SER A 211 6.02 -11.99 -18.19
N VAL A 212 7.17 -11.32 -18.23
CA VAL A 212 7.60 -10.28 -17.28
C VAL A 212 8.45 -9.23 -17.99
N LEU A 213 8.68 -8.11 -17.31
CA LEU A 213 9.67 -7.11 -17.72
C LEU A 213 10.85 -7.15 -16.75
N ASP A 214 12.02 -7.52 -17.25
CA ASP A 214 13.25 -7.48 -16.47
C ASP A 214 13.80 -6.07 -16.44
N ILE A 215 13.84 -5.47 -15.26
CA ILE A 215 14.33 -4.10 -15.06
C ILE A 215 15.78 -3.93 -15.56
N ASP A 216 16.58 -5.00 -15.47
CA ASP A 216 17.98 -4.92 -15.86
C ASP A 216 18.18 -4.88 -17.38
N GLN A 217 17.18 -5.29 -18.16
CA GLN A 217 17.14 -5.21 -19.61
C GLN A 217 16.37 -3.98 -20.15
N LEU A 218 15.57 -3.32 -19.33
CA LEU A 218 14.82 -2.13 -19.74
C LEU A 218 15.77 -0.95 -20.01
N LYS A 219 15.61 -0.31 -21.17
CA LYS A 219 16.30 0.92 -21.57
C LYS A 219 15.39 2.14 -21.57
N VAL A 220 14.10 1.92 -21.79
CA VAL A 220 13.03 2.92 -21.74
C VAL A 220 11.84 2.32 -21.00
N PHE A 221 10.98 3.17 -20.42
CA PHE A 221 9.78 2.68 -19.77
C PHE A 221 8.76 2.22 -20.83
N PRO A 222 8.14 1.03 -20.69
CA PRO A 222 7.28 0.46 -21.71
C PRO A 222 5.99 1.26 -21.93
N SER A 223 5.46 1.22 -23.13
CA SER A 223 4.17 1.83 -23.44
C SER A 223 3.01 1.10 -22.73
N ALA A 224 1.87 1.77 -22.56
CA ALA A 224 0.67 1.16 -21.99
C ALA A 224 0.20 -0.09 -22.78
N LYS A 225 0.44 -0.12 -24.09
CA LYS A 225 0.15 -1.27 -24.95
C LYS A 225 1.06 -2.47 -24.63
N GLU A 226 2.34 -2.21 -24.41
CA GLU A 226 3.31 -3.25 -24.02
C GLU A 226 3.03 -3.79 -22.63
N LEU A 227 2.74 -2.94 -21.66
CA LEU A 227 2.35 -3.36 -20.32
C LEU A 227 1.14 -4.30 -20.37
N ARG A 228 0.09 -3.93 -21.09
CA ARG A 228 -1.10 -4.79 -21.26
C ARG A 228 -0.79 -6.10 -21.96
N ARG A 229 0.05 -6.08 -23.02
CA ARG A 229 0.44 -7.28 -23.74
C ARG A 229 1.19 -8.25 -22.79
N VAL A 230 2.22 -7.76 -22.12
CA VAL A 230 3.03 -8.59 -21.19
C VAL A 230 2.16 -9.12 -20.05
N GLY A 231 1.24 -8.31 -19.50
CA GLY A 231 0.30 -8.77 -18.47
C GLY A 231 -0.62 -9.89 -18.96
N THR A 232 -1.10 -9.81 -20.19
CA THR A 232 -1.90 -10.90 -20.81
C THR A 232 -1.10 -12.18 -20.97
N GLU A 233 0.12 -12.11 -21.49
CA GLU A 233 1.04 -13.24 -21.64
C GLU A 233 1.44 -13.81 -20.26
N ALA A 234 1.66 -12.95 -19.27
CA ALA A 234 1.93 -13.36 -17.90
C ALA A 234 0.82 -14.25 -17.33
N ARG A 235 -0.45 -13.86 -17.55
CA ARG A 235 -1.60 -14.65 -17.11
C ARG A 235 -1.65 -16.03 -17.75
N VAL A 236 -1.29 -16.14 -19.01
CA VAL A 236 -1.20 -17.43 -19.70
C VAL A 236 -0.06 -18.26 -19.11
N ALA A 237 1.12 -17.66 -18.94
CA ALA A 237 2.31 -18.34 -18.44
C ALA A 237 2.13 -18.89 -17.02
N VAL A 238 1.40 -18.19 -16.14
CA VAL A 238 1.19 -18.62 -14.75
C VAL A 238 0.04 -19.61 -14.59
N SER A 239 -0.82 -19.77 -15.57
CA SER A 239 -2.05 -20.61 -15.47
C SER A 239 -1.81 -22.05 -15.01
N PRO A 240 -0.70 -22.73 -15.35
CA PRO A 240 -0.38 -24.09 -14.85
C PRO A 240 -0.08 -24.13 -13.35
N TYR A 241 0.24 -22.99 -12.72
CA TYR A 241 0.68 -22.90 -11.32
C TYR A 241 -0.46 -22.51 -10.36
N SER A 242 -1.68 -22.89 -10.68
CA SER A 242 -2.87 -22.58 -9.85
C SER A 242 -3.05 -23.56 -8.70
N PHE A 243 -3.74 -23.14 -7.63
CA PHE A 243 -4.15 -24.03 -6.53
C PHE A 243 -4.98 -25.23 -7.03
N LYS A 244 -5.77 -25.05 -8.10
CA LYS A 244 -6.54 -26.13 -8.72
C LYS A 244 -5.60 -27.19 -9.30
N HIS A 245 -4.53 -26.79 -9.96
CA HIS A 245 -3.52 -27.70 -10.50
C HIS A 245 -2.76 -28.41 -9.38
N LEU A 246 -2.32 -27.68 -8.36
CA LEU A 246 -1.67 -28.27 -7.19
C LEU A 246 -2.57 -29.29 -6.50
N ALA A 247 -3.86 -28.98 -6.29
CA ALA A 247 -4.82 -29.91 -5.71
C ALA A 247 -5.01 -31.18 -6.55
N ALA A 248 -4.91 -31.07 -7.88
CA ALA A 248 -4.97 -32.23 -8.77
C ALA A 248 -3.73 -33.13 -8.65
N LEU A 249 -2.54 -32.54 -8.50
CA LEU A 249 -1.30 -33.29 -8.29
C LEU A 249 -1.27 -34.01 -6.94
N LEU A 250 -1.81 -33.39 -5.88
CA LEU A 250 -1.85 -33.99 -4.53
C LEU A 250 -2.84 -35.16 -4.40
N LYS A 251 -3.73 -35.38 -5.38
CA LYS A 251 -4.71 -36.46 -5.41
C LYS A 251 -4.22 -37.68 -6.21
N GLN A 252 -3.08 -37.59 -6.87
CA GLN A 252 -2.44 -38.71 -7.58
C GLN A 252 -1.58 -39.56 -6.64
#